data_0923f7675309c41aa3413705b8c0313d
#
_entry.id   0923f7675309c41aa3413705b8c0313d
#
_cell.length_a   1.000
_cell.length_b   1.000
_cell.length_c   1.000
_cell.angle_alpha   90.00
_cell.angle_beta   90.00
_cell.angle_gamma   90.00
#
_symmetry.space_group_name_H-M   'P 1'
#
loop_
_entity.id
_entity.type
_entity.pdbx_description
1 polymer ?
#
loop_
_entity_poly.entity_id
_entity_poly.type
_entity_poly.pdbx_seq_one_letter_code
_entity_poly.pdbx_strand_id
1 'polypeptide(L)'
;MTDILEIAREKALENGEGLNKEELVQILNIEDERLPELLDLAHQVRIKHCGVDVSLEGIISLKTGGCPEDCHFCSQSGLFESPVRSVTLDINELVEAAKQSEKMGASEFCIVAAVKGPTQQLLDQVAEAVTAIQDEVDISISASLGILTRDQAHQLAKMGVSRYNHNFETAESFFPNVVTTHTWQERKETLENVLAEGMETCCGGIIGLGESIEQRAEFAVQLAEIQPHEVPMNFLDPRPGTPFADRPLVPQGEALRAVAAFRLAMPSTQLRFAGGTELALGDDGTEAGLMGGANAIIGGNYLTTFGRPMEQDRDAVDRVMEGGARPGLNLNITPVGQKVNSGHGVLYDTIKSL
;
A
#
# COMPACT_ATOMS: atom_id res chain seq x y z
N MET A 1 3.78 26.00 -23.52
CA MET A 1 4.16 24.73 -22.85
C MET A 1 2.95 23.83 -22.90
N THR A 2 3.12 22.59 -23.28
CA THR A 2 2.04 21.59 -23.26
C THR A 2 1.56 21.42 -21.81
N ASP A 3 0.26 21.28 -21.61
CA ASP A 3 -0.32 21.07 -20.30
C ASP A 3 0.16 19.74 -19.71
N ILE A 4 0.50 19.72 -18.41
CA ILE A 4 0.99 18.51 -17.74
C ILE A 4 -0.03 17.37 -17.75
N LEU A 5 -1.33 17.67 -17.69
CA LEU A 5 -2.37 16.63 -17.76
C LEU A 5 -2.53 16.07 -19.17
N GLU A 6 -2.24 16.85 -20.23
CA GLU A 6 -2.17 16.32 -21.59
C GLU A 6 -0.98 15.38 -21.77
N ILE A 7 0.20 15.75 -21.23
CA ILE A 7 1.39 14.89 -21.22
C ILE A 7 1.10 13.57 -20.47
N ALA A 8 0.49 13.69 -19.29
CA ALA A 8 0.14 12.53 -18.48
C ALA A 8 -0.89 11.63 -19.16
N ARG A 9 -1.84 12.19 -19.90
CA ARG A 9 -2.81 11.45 -20.70
C ARG A 9 -2.12 10.65 -21.80
N GLU A 10 -1.27 11.29 -22.58
CA GLU A 10 -0.53 10.62 -23.66
C GLU A 10 0.36 9.51 -23.12
N LYS A 11 1.19 9.79 -22.10
CA LYS A 11 2.13 8.82 -21.54
C LYS A 11 1.41 7.72 -20.75
N ALA A 12 0.75 8.08 -19.66
CA ALA A 12 0.25 7.09 -18.72
C ALA A 12 -1.06 6.43 -19.21
N LEU A 13 -2.01 7.21 -19.74
CA LEU A 13 -3.26 6.63 -20.19
C LEU A 13 -3.10 5.94 -21.56
N GLU A 14 -2.55 6.62 -22.56
CA GLU A 14 -2.55 6.08 -23.93
C GLU A 14 -1.47 5.02 -24.13
N ASN A 15 -0.24 5.30 -23.69
CA ASN A 15 0.95 4.47 -23.93
C ASN A 15 1.27 3.50 -22.78
N GLY A 16 0.76 3.72 -21.56
CA GLY A 16 1.11 2.92 -20.38
C GLY A 16 2.52 3.21 -19.85
N GLU A 17 3.07 4.39 -20.19
CA GLU A 17 4.38 4.84 -19.77
C GLU A 17 4.30 5.71 -18.52
N GLY A 18 5.14 5.45 -17.50
CA GLY A 18 5.20 6.27 -16.30
C GLY A 18 5.75 7.66 -16.56
N LEU A 19 5.28 8.63 -15.76
CA LEU A 19 5.83 9.99 -15.76
C LEU A 19 7.23 10.01 -15.12
N ASN A 20 8.10 10.89 -15.61
CA ASN A 20 9.40 11.14 -15.00
C ASN A 20 9.31 12.07 -13.77
N LYS A 21 10.45 12.30 -13.09
CA LYS A 21 10.51 13.09 -11.85
C LYS A 21 10.00 14.53 -12.03
N GLU A 22 10.42 15.20 -13.09
CA GLU A 22 10.05 16.58 -13.38
C GLU A 22 8.56 16.74 -13.69
N GLU A 23 7.98 15.78 -14.39
CA GLU A 23 6.55 15.70 -14.67
C GLU A 23 5.75 15.40 -13.39
N LEU A 24 6.23 14.50 -12.54
CA LEU A 24 5.60 14.18 -11.25
C LEU A 24 5.62 15.37 -10.28
N VAL A 25 6.69 16.16 -10.27
CA VAL A 25 6.73 17.42 -9.49
C VAL A 25 5.62 18.36 -9.95
N GLN A 26 5.38 18.49 -11.26
CA GLN A 26 4.28 19.33 -11.78
C GLN A 26 2.91 18.75 -11.37
N ILE A 27 2.70 17.45 -11.45
CA ILE A 27 1.47 16.78 -10.99
C ILE A 27 1.23 17.02 -9.50
N LEU A 28 2.25 16.87 -8.66
CA LEU A 28 2.15 17.07 -7.22
C LEU A 28 1.88 18.53 -6.82
N ASN A 29 2.20 19.48 -7.69
CA ASN A 29 1.94 20.91 -7.50
C ASN A 29 0.70 21.43 -8.26
N ILE A 30 -0.13 20.54 -8.78
CA ILE A 30 -1.32 20.98 -9.51
C ILE A 30 -2.27 21.75 -8.58
N GLU A 31 -2.89 22.81 -9.09
CA GLU A 31 -3.80 23.66 -8.32
C GLU A 31 -5.05 22.89 -7.87
N ASP A 32 -5.64 23.27 -6.74
CA ASP A 32 -6.81 22.61 -6.15
C ASP A 32 -8.01 22.56 -7.12
N GLU A 33 -8.18 23.58 -7.92
CA GLU A 33 -9.25 23.69 -8.93
C GLU A 33 -9.13 22.61 -10.02
N ARG A 34 -7.92 22.11 -10.27
CA ARG A 34 -7.65 21.06 -11.26
C ARG A 34 -7.50 19.65 -10.65
N LEU A 35 -7.55 19.55 -9.33
CA LEU A 35 -7.46 18.24 -8.65
C LEU A 35 -8.52 17.24 -9.17
N PRO A 36 -9.80 17.63 -9.39
CA PRO A 36 -10.79 16.70 -9.95
C PRO A 36 -10.41 16.16 -11.33
N GLU A 37 -9.80 16.99 -12.19
CA GLU A 37 -9.34 16.57 -13.52
C GLU A 37 -8.17 15.56 -13.42
N LEU A 38 -7.24 15.79 -12.49
CA LEU A 38 -6.14 14.90 -12.21
C LEU A 38 -6.63 13.53 -11.70
N LEU A 39 -7.56 13.52 -10.75
CA LEU A 39 -8.10 12.28 -10.18
C LEU A 39 -8.88 11.47 -11.23
N ASP A 40 -9.67 12.15 -12.07
CA ASP A 40 -10.38 11.53 -13.18
C ASP A 40 -9.40 10.87 -14.17
N LEU A 41 -8.29 11.54 -14.50
CA LEU A 41 -7.23 10.97 -15.34
C LEU A 41 -6.58 9.74 -14.69
N ALA A 42 -6.20 9.82 -13.42
CA ALA A 42 -5.58 8.71 -12.71
C ALA A 42 -6.53 7.51 -12.61
N HIS A 43 -7.83 7.75 -12.40
CA HIS A 43 -8.85 6.70 -12.45
C HIS A 43 -8.96 6.06 -13.84
N GLN A 44 -8.94 6.85 -14.92
CA GLN A 44 -8.94 6.31 -16.28
C GLN A 44 -7.72 5.43 -16.54
N VAL A 45 -6.53 5.85 -16.07
CA VAL A 45 -5.30 5.05 -16.16
C VAL A 45 -5.47 3.72 -15.42
N ARG A 46 -5.97 3.77 -14.17
CA ARG A 46 -6.25 2.57 -13.38
C ARG A 46 -7.20 1.62 -14.12
N ILE A 47 -8.34 2.10 -14.60
CA ILE A 47 -9.33 1.26 -15.30
C ILE A 47 -8.73 0.63 -16.56
N LYS A 48 -7.96 1.41 -17.34
CA LYS A 48 -7.39 0.91 -18.59
C LYS A 48 -6.30 -0.14 -18.37
N HIS A 49 -5.43 0.05 -17.38
CA HIS A 49 -4.23 -0.77 -17.22
C HIS A 49 -4.30 -1.80 -16.09
N CYS A 50 -5.18 -1.60 -15.11
CA CYS A 50 -5.37 -2.54 -13.99
C CYS A 50 -6.75 -3.19 -13.98
N GLY A 51 -7.70 -2.70 -14.78
CA GLY A 51 -9.08 -3.19 -14.77
C GLY A 51 -9.93 -2.56 -13.68
N VAL A 52 -11.10 -3.14 -13.45
CA VAL A 52 -12.11 -2.64 -12.51
C VAL A 52 -11.99 -3.26 -11.14
N ASP A 53 -11.34 -4.42 -11.06
CA ASP A 53 -11.24 -5.17 -9.82
C ASP A 53 -10.47 -4.40 -8.75
N VAL A 54 -10.86 -4.61 -7.50
CA VAL A 54 -10.18 -4.13 -6.32
C VAL A 54 -9.79 -5.32 -5.48
N SER A 55 -8.47 -5.48 -5.27
CA SER A 55 -7.93 -6.56 -4.44
C SER A 55 -8.10 -6.24 -2.95
N LEU A 56 -8.47 -7.26 -2.18
CA LEU A 56 -8.48 -7.24 -0.72
C LEU A 56 -7.36 -8.12 -0.19
N GLU A 57 -6.61 -7.61 0.77
CA GLU A 57 -5.58 -8.36 1.49
C GLU A 57 -5.89 -8.35 2.98
N GLY A 58 -5.78 -9.51 3.61
CA GLY A 58 -5.80 -9.67 5.05
C GLY A 58 -4.40 -9.51 5.64
N ILE A 59 -4.30 -9.04 6.89
CA ILE A 59 -3.01 -8.87 7.56
C ILE A 59 -3.12 -9.19 9.05
N ILE A 60 -2.07 -9.80 9.59
CA ILE A 60 -1.94 -10.01 11.03
C ILE A 60 -0.50 -9.83 11.50
N SER A 61 -0.35 -9.27 12.71
CA SER A 61 0.95 -9.20 13.37
C SER A 61 1.19 -10.45 14.20
N LEU A 62 1.99 -11.40 13.68
CA LEU A 62 2.48 -12.56 14.44
C LEU A 62 3.27 -12.07 15.69
N LYS A 63 4.08 -11.02 15.54
CA LYS A 63 4.84 -10.44 16.63
C LYS A 63 4.77 -8.92 16.59
N THR A 64 4.50 -8.30 17.75
CA THR A 64 4.45 -6.86 17.94
C THR A 64 5.49 -6.38 18.94
N GLY A 65 5.85 -5.10 18.86
CA GLY A 65 6.71 -4.40 19.81
C GLY A 65 8.14 -4.93 19.92
N GLY A 66 9.00 -4.12 20.52
CA GLY A 66 10.39 -4.51 20.80
C GLY A 66 11.28 -4.67 19.57
N CYS A 67 10.91 -4.07 18.43
CA CYS A 67 11.78 -4.01 17.26
C CYS A 67 13.06 -3.22 17.59
N PRO A 68 14.25 -3.70 17.23
CA PRO A 68 15.52 -3.02 17.54
C PRO A 68 15.82 -1.83 16.62
N GLU A 69 14.95 -1.53 15.64
CA GLU A 69 15.13 -0.46 14.67
C GLU A 69 14.53 0.86 15.13
N ASP A 70 15.08 1.98 14.67
CA ASP A 70 14.71 3.34 15.08
C ASP A 70 13.84 4.08 14.06
N CYS A 71 13.07 3.39 13.26
CA CYS A 71 12.16 4.04 12.30
C CYS A 71 11.28 5.07 13.03
N HIS A 72 11.49 6.37 12.78
CA HIS A 72 10.97 7.49 13.59
C HIS A 72 9.43 7.59 13.64
N PHE A 73 8.74 6.97 12.70
CA PHE A 73 7.27 6.89 12.65
C PHE A 73 6.72 5.65 13.38
N CYS A 74 7.57 4.66 13.68
CA CYS A 74 7.10 3.31 13.99
C CYS A 74 6.90 3.09 15.49
N SER A 75 5.65 2.86 15.88
CA SER A 75 5.29 2.51 17.24
C SER A 75 5.75 1.11 17.71
N GLN A 76 6.25 0.28 16.79
CA GLN A 76 6.78 -1.06 17.10
C GLN A 76 8.22 -1.05 17.61
N SER A 77 8.93 0.10 17.46
CA SER A 77 10.31 0.24 17.94
C SER A 77 10.40 0.06 19.45
N GLY A 78 11.34 -0.76 19.90
CA GLY A 78 11.69 -0.91 21.29
C GLY A 78 12.62 0.21 21.83
N LEU A 79 13.03 1.14 20.94
CA LEU A 79 13.88 2.27 21.29
C LEU A 79 13.10 3.52 21.72
N PHE A 80 11.77 3.51 21.51
CA PHE A 80 10.89 4.62 21.81
C PHE A 80 9.91 4.29 22.94
N GLU A 81 9.37 5.31 23.60
CA GLU A 81 8.36 5.18 24.66
C GLU A 81 6.95 4.94 24.07
N SER A 82 6.85 3.97 23.16
CA SER A 82 5.58 3.60 22.56
C SER A 82 4.72 2.77 23.50
N PRO A 83 3.37 2.96 23.52
CA PRO A 83 2.46 2.14 24.34
C PRO A 83 2.27 0.71 23.80
N VAL A 84 2.86 0.38 22.65
CA VAL A 84 2.74 -0.92 21.99
C VAL A 84 3.41 -2.01 22.84
N ARG A 85 2.62 -3.04 23.18
CA ARG A 85 3.12 -4.20 23.93
C ARG A 85 3.79 -5.20 23.02
N SER A 86 4.83 -5.85 23.53
CA SER A 86 5.41 -7.02 22.87
C SER A 86 4.50 -8.23 23.09
N VAL A 87 3.90 -8.71 22.00
CA VAL A 87 3.01 -9.88 21.98
C VAL A 87 3.41 -10.75 20.81
N THR A 88 3.32 -12.08 21.00
CA THR A 88 3.45 -13.07 19.92
C THR A 88 2.19 -13.89 19.92
N LEU A 89 1.55 -14.02 18.77
CA LEU A 89 0.36 -14.86 18.57
C LEU A 89 0.74 -16.34 18.46
N ASP A 90 -0.20 -17.19 18.80
CA ASP A 90 -0.09 -18.61 18.49
C ASP A 90 -0.59 -18.94 17.06
N ILE A 91 -0.32 -20.15 16.61
CA ILE A 91 -0.66 -20.57 15.25
C ILE A 91 -2.18 -20.62 15.03
N ASN A 92 -2.97 -21.01 16.05
CA ASN A 92 -4.43 -21.09 15.91
C ASN A 92 -5.03 -19.68 15.69
N GLU A 93 -4.50 -18.66 16.37
CA GLU A 93 -4.92 -17.27 16.17
C GLU A 93 -4.63 -16.79 14.73
N LEU A 94 -3.49 -17.22 14.15
CA LEU A 94 -3.15 -16.92 12.75
C LEU A 94 -4.09 -17.61 11.76
N VAL A 95 -4.37 -18.89 11.96
CA VAL A 95 -5.30 -19.67 11.13
C VAL A 95 -6.71 -19.08 11.18
N GLU A 96 -7.21 -18.73 12.35
CA GLU A 96 -8.54 -18.11 12.49
C GLU A 96 -8.60 -16.72 11.82
N ALA A 97 -7.54 -15.93 11.89
CA ALA A 97 -7.46 -14.67 11.18
C ALA A 97 -7.43 -14.85 9.64
N ALA A 98 -6.72 -15.87 9.15
CA ALA A 98 -6.70 -16.21 7.74
C ALA A 98 -8.09 -16.65 7.23
N LYS A 99 -8.80 -17.49 7.99
CA LYS A 99 -10.21 -17.89 7.70
C LYS A 99 -11.14 -16.70 7.63
N GLN A 100 -11.00 -15.75 8.55
CA GLN A 100 -11.80 -14.53 8.53
C GLN A 100 -11.50 -13.68 7.30
N SER A 101 -10.22 -13.56 6.93
CA SER A 101 -9.79 -12.82 5.74
C SER A 101 -10.36 -13.44 4.46
N GLU A 102 -10.24 -14.77 4.30
CA GLU A 102 -10.83 -15.49 3.16
C GLU A 102 -12.35 -15.29 3.08
N LYS A 103 -13.05 -15.45 4.22
CA LYS A 103 -14.50 -15.23 4.30
C LYS A 103 -14.92 -13.82 3.89
N MET A 104 -14.06 -12.81 4.13
CA MET A 104 -14.28 -11.44 3.70
C MET A 104 -13.89 -11.19 2.24
N GLY A 105 -13.41 -12.21 1.55
CA GLY A 105 -13.04 -12.15 0.14
C GLY A 105 -11.62 -11.63 -0.12
N ALA A 106 -10.74 -11.70 0.89
CA ALA A 106 -9.33 -11.43 0.66
C ALA A 106 -8.70 -12.54 -0.19
N SER A 107 -7.89 -12.15 -1.16
CA SER A 107 -7.12 -13.06 -2.02
C SER A 107 -5.73 -13.37 -1.46
N GLU A 108 -5.28 -12.58 -0.51
CA GLU A 108 -3.94 -12.68 0.10
C GLU A 108 -4.01 -12.41 1.60
N PHE A 109 -3.13 -13.07 2.36
CA PHE A 109 -3.00 -12.92 3.80
C PHE A 109 -1.54 -12.71 4.19
N CYS A 110 -1.24 -11.58 4.83
CA CYS A 110 0.10 -11.17 5.20
C CYS A 110 0.43 -11.47 6.66
N ILE A 111 1.51 -12.19 6.90
CA ILE A 111 2.08 -12.45 8.24
C ILE A 111 3.19 -11.43 8.52
N VAL A 112 3.01 -10.61 9.55
CA VAL A 112 3.96 -9.54 9.90
C VAL A 112 4.64 -9.80 11.22
N ALA A 113 5.93 -9.49 11.33
CA ALA A 113 6.65 -9.49 12.60
C ALA A 113 7.49 -8.23 12.79
N ALA A 114 7.40 -7.62 13.97
CA ALA A 114 8.19 -6.45 14.36
C ALA A 114 9.62 -6.86 14.73
N VAL A 115 10.49 -6.99 13.72
CA VAL A 115 11.89 -7.40 13.83
C VAL A 115 12.75 -6.67 12.80
N LYS A 116 14.08 -6.60 13.03
CA LYS A 116 15.03 -6.14 12.00
C LYS A 116 15.12 -7.11 10.82
N GLY A 117 15.15 -8.41 11.14
CA GLY A 117 15.17 -9.54 10.23
C GLY A 117 14.87 -10.81 11.00
N PRO A 118 14.39 -11.88 10.34
CA PRO A 118 13.94 -13.08 11.03
C PRO A 118 15.13 -13.88 11.59
N THR A 119 14.99 -14.38 12.80
CA THR A 119 15.82 -15.47 13.34
C THR A 119 15.36 -16.80 12.75
N GLN A 120 16.20 -17.86 12.84
CA GLN A 120 15.76 -19.18 12.40
C GLN A 120 14.51 -19.66 13.17
N GLN A 121 14.46 -19.39 14.47
CA GLN A 121 13.26 -19.71 15.26
C GLN A 121 11.99 -19.05 14.74
N LEU A 122 12.08 -17.78 14.30
CA LEU A 122 10.93 -17.08 13.70
C LEU A 122 10.57 -17.68 12.35
N LEU A 123 11.56 -18.05 11.53
CA LEU A 123 11.31 -18.72 10.24
C LEU A 123 10.63 -20.08 10.46
N ASP A 124 11.04 -20.85 11.47
CA ASP A 124 10.42 -22.14 11.81
C ASP A 124 8.95 -21.93 12.24
N GLN A 125 8.66 -20.90 13.04
CA GLN A 125 7.28 -20.52 13.43
C GLN A 125 6.44 -20.10 12.21
N VAL A 126 7.02 -19.33 11.29
CA VAL A 126 6.34 -18.94 10.06
C VAL A 126 6.06 -20.16 9.17
N ALA A 127 7.00 -21.11 9.08
CA ALA A 127 6.79 -22.34 8.33
C ALA A 127 5.63 -23.18 8.89
N GLU A 128 5.53 -23.31 10.22
CA GLU A 128 4.42 -23.98 10.88
C GLU A 128 3.10 -23.26 10.62
N ALA A 129 3.08 -21.92 10.70
CA ALA A 129 1.90 -21.11 10.45
C ALA A 129 1.44 -21.20 8.97
N VAL A 130 2.37 -21.10 8.02
CA VAL A 130 2.08 -21.24 6.59
C VAL A 130 1.46 -22.59 6.29
N THR A 131 2.04 -23.67 6.81
CA THR A 131 1.51 -25.03 6.64
C THR A 131 0.10 -25.14 7.21
N ALA A 132 -0.11 -24.70 8.46
CA ALA A 132 -1.41 -24.77 9.11
C ALA A 132 -2.50 -23.94 8.40
N ILE A 133 -2.14 -22.78 7.87
CA ILE A 133 -3.08 -21.96 7.08
C ILE A 133 -3.42 -22.65 5.77
N GLN A 134 -2.44 -23.13 5.02
CA GLN A 134 -2.65 -23.80 3.73
C GLN A 134 -3.45 -25.10 3.82
N ASP A 135 -3.41 -25.79 4.97
CA ASP A 135 -4.22 -26.98 5.21
C ASP A 135 -5.71 -26.68 5.38
N GLU A 136 -6.08 -25.43 5.75
CA GLU A 136 -7.46 -25.07 6.11
C GLU A 136 -8.07 -23.95 5.25
N VAL A 137 -7.23 -23.15 4.53
CA VAL A 137 -7.66 -21.91 3.85
C VAL A 137 -7.03 -21.85 2.46
N ASP A 138 -7.83 -21.53 1.44
CA ASP A 138 -7.37 -21.33 0.06
C ASP A 138 -7.06 -19.85 -0.18
N ILE A 139 -5.94 -19.37 0.38
CA ILE A 139 -5.50 -17.98 0.29
C ILE A 139 -4.00 -17.91 0.02
N SER A 140 -3.57 -16.96 -0.80
CA SER A 140 -2.13 -16.69 -1.00
C SER A 140 -1.51 -16.11 0.27
N ILE A 141 -0.27 -16.49 0.58
CA ILE A 141 0.41 -16.03 1.79
C ILE A 141 1.56 -15.10 1.41
N SER A 142 1.55 -13.91 2.00
CA SER A 142 2.68 -12.99 2.00
C SER A 142 3.29 -12.84 3.40
N ALA A 143 4.49 -12.29 3.46
CA ALA A 143 5.20 -12.07 4.72
C ALA A 143 5.91 -10.71 4.77
N SER A 144 6.02 -10.14 5.97
CA SER A 144 6.80 -8.94 6.27
C SER A 144 7.59 -9.15 7.56
N LEU A 145 8.84 -9.59 7.42
CA LEU A 145 9.69 -10.04 8.52
C LEU A 145 11.02 -9.24 8.61
N GLY A 146 11.04 -8.02 8.05
CA GLY A 146 12.22 -7.16 8.03
C GLY A 146 13.21 -7.49 6.91
N ILE A 147 14.50 -7.22 7.13
CA ILE A 147 15.58 -7.41 6.16
C ILE A 147 15.91 -8.89 6.00
N LEU A 148 16.03 -9.35 4.75
CA LEU A 148 16.32 -10.75 4.43
C LEU A 148 17.69 -10.94 3.79
N THR A 149 18.40 -11.94 4.26
CA THR A 149 19.49 -12.55 3.48
C THR A 149 18.90 -13.40 2.34
N ARG A 150 19.73 -13.74 1.36
CA ARG A 150 19.35 -14.64 0.25
C ARG A 150 18.84 -15.99 0.75
N ASP A 151 19.51 -16.57 1.74
CA ASP A 151 19.11 -17.89 2.31
C ASP A 151 17.75 -17.81 3.01
N GLN A 152 17.44 -16.70 3.69
CA GLN A 152 16.16 -16.48 4.33
C GLN A 152 15.03 -16.32 3.30
N ALA A 153 15.29 -15.56 2.21
CA ALA A 153 14.35 -15.44 1.09
C ALA A 153 14.07 -16.81 0.45
N HIS A 154 15.11 -17.61 0.24
CA HIS A 154 14.99 -18.99 -0.27
C HIS A 154 14.12 -19.88 0.64
N GLN A 155 14.32 -19.81 1.97
CA GLN A 155 13.50 -20.55 2.92
C GLN A 155 12.03 -20.15 2.82
N LEU A 156 11.71 -18.84 2.79
CA LEU A 156 10.34 -18.35 2.67
C LEU A 156 9.66 -18.80 1.36
N ALA A 157 10.35 -18.70 0.24
CA ALA A 157 9.83 -19.21 -1.03
C ALA A 157 9.51 -20.73 -0.98
N LYS A 158 10.37 -21.51 -0.34
CA LYS A 158 10.13 -22.96 -0.13
C LYS A 158 8.98 -23.29 0.82
N MET A 159 8.65 -22.40 1.75
CA MET A 159 7.50 -22.53 2.64
C MET A 159 6.17 -22.27 1.92
N GLY A 160 6.21 -21.70 0.70
CA GLY A 160 5.01 -21.33 -0.05
C GLY A 160 4.59 -19.87 0.14
N VAL A 161 5.47 -19.02 0.67
CA VAL A 161 5.26 -17.55 0.66
C VAL A 161 5.37 -17.08 -0.78
N SER A 162 4.29 -16.47 -1.30
CA SER A 162 4.20 -16.01 -2.69
C SER A 162 4.72 -14.58 -2.90
N ARG A 163 4.58 -13.71 -1.87
CA ARG A 163 4.96 -12.30 -1.91
C ARG A 163 5.67 -11.89 -0.63
N TYR A 164 6.62 -10.97 -0.75
CA TYR A 164 7.30 -10.39 0.41
C TYR A 164 7.11 -8.87 0.45
N ASN A 165 6.63 -8.38 1.60
CA ASN A 165 6.33 -6.98 1.85
C ASN A 165 7.52 -6.32 2.54
N HIS A 166 8.21 -5.41 1.84
CA HIS A 166 9.34 -4.67 2.40
C HIS A 166 9.44 -3.27 1.80
N ASN A 167 8.95 -2.30 2.54
CA ASN A 167 8.85 -0.91 2.07
C ASN A 167 10.21 -0.22 1.98
N PHE A 168 10.36 0.74 1.08
CA PHE A 168 11.41 1.76 1.12
C PHE A 168 11.11 2.86 2.16
N GLU A 169 9.86 3.02 2.55
CA GLU A 169 9.28 4.02 3.44
C GLU A 169 9.30 5.44 2.87
N THR A 170 10.37 5.86 2.19
CA THR A 170 10.51 7.18 1.57
C THR A 170 11.61 7.15 0.50
N ALA A 171 11.85 8.30 -0.16
CA ALA A 171 12.95 8.47 -1.09
C ALA A 171 14.32 8.22 -0.43
N GLU A 172 15.27 7.68 -1.19
CA GLU A 172 16.64 7.44 -0.74
C GLU A 172 17.27 8.71 -0.15
N SER A 173 17.08 9.86 -0.81
CA SER A 173 17.62 11.14 -0.37
C SER A 173 17.06 11.64 0.97
N PHE A 174 15.86 11.20 1.35
CA PHE A 174 15.22 11.57 2.62
C PHE A 174 15.35 10.50 3.70
N PHE A 175 15.65 9.26 3.34
CA PHE A 175 15.68 8.11 4.22
C PHE A 175 16.52 8.30 5.50
N PRO A 176 17.71 8.94 5.46
CA PRO A 176 18.51 9.17 6.68
C PRO A 176 17.83 10.05 7.74
N ASN A 177 16.78 10.80 7.38
CA ASN A 177 15.98 11.58 8.32
C ASN A 177 14.91 10.74 9.04
N VAL A 178 14.67 9.52 8.55
CA VAL A 178 13.59 8.63 9.02
C VAL A 178 14.14 7.44 9.79
N VAL A 179 15.27 6.89 9.35
CA VAL A 179 15.89 5.68 9.92
C VAL A 179 17.40 5.86 9.96
N THR A 180 18.04 5.44 11.08
CA THR A 180 19.51 5.45 11.21
C THR A 180 20.12 4.08 11.51
N THR A 181 19.32 3.10 11.90
CA THR A 181 19.77 1.75 12.27
C THR A 181 19.98 0.79 11.11
N HIS A 182 19.51 1.17 9.92
CA HIS A 182 19.77 0.50 8.65
C HIS A 182 19.65 1.49 7.50
N THR A 183 20.03 1.08 6.30
CA THR A 183 20.09 1.92 5.12
C THR A 183 18.97 1.61 4.11
N TRP A 184 18.67 2.55 3.24
CA TRP A 184 17.78 2.36 2.10
C TRP A 184 18.29 1.24 1.18
N GLN A 185 19.62 1.15 1.00
CA GLN A 185 20.25 0.10 0.18
C GLN A 185 20.02 -1.31 0.76
N GLU A 186 20.08 -1.50 2.09
CA GLU A 186 19.77 -2.79 2.72
C GLU A 186 18.33 -3.23 2.46
N ARG A 187 17.38 -2.27 2.36
CA ARG A 187 15.99 -2.56 1.95
C ARG A 187 15.91 -2.99 0.50
N LYS A 188 16.62 -2.30 -0.39
CA LYS A 188 16.68 -2.66 -1.82
C LYS A 188 17.27 -4.05 -2.02
N GLU A 189 18.37 -4.38 -1.35
CA GLU A 189 18.97 -5.71 -1.39
C GLU A 189 18.02 -6.81 -0.93
N THR A 190 17.16 -6.53 0.04
CA THR A 190 16.11 -7.46 0.47
C THR A 190 15.14 -7.77 -0.67
N LEU A 191 14.67 -6.75 -1.41
CA LEU A 191 13.78 -6.95 -2.56
C LEU A 191 14.48 -7.70 -3.70
N GLU A 192 15.75 -7.42 -3.95
CA GLU A 192 16.55 -8.15 -4.93
C GLU A 192 16.70 -9.64 -4.54
N ASN A 193 16.90 -9.94 -3.26
CA ASN A 193 16.93 -11.31 -2.74
C ASN A 193 15.60 -12.03 -2.94
N VAL A 194 14.49 -11.34 -2.69
CA VAL A 194 13.12 -11.86 -2.87
C VAL A 194 12.83 -12.19 -4.33
N LEU A 195 13.08 -11.25 -5.24
CA LEU A 195 12.89 -11.43 -6.68
C LEU A 195 13.72 -12.58 -7.24
N ALA A 196 14.95 -12.73 -6.76
CA ALA A 196 15.85 -13.78 -7.19
C ALA A 196 15.43 -15.20 -6.76
N GLU A 197 14.49 -15.32 -5.81
CA GLU A 197 13.84 -16.57 -5.42
C GLU A 197 12.45 -16.77 -6.09
N GLY A 198 12.07 -15.87 -6.99
CA GLY A 198 10.82 -15.97 -7.75
C GLY A 198 9.57 -15.56 -6.98
N MET A 199 9.73 -14.93 -5.82
CA MET A 199 8.60 -14.34 -5.09
C MET A 199 8.23 -12.97 -5.67
N GLU A 200 6.99 -12.59 -5.54
CA GLU A 200 6.54 -11.22 -5.81
C GLU A 200 7.03 -10.25 -4.73
N THR A 201 7.15 -8.98 -5.10
CA THR A 201 7.52 -7.91 -4.16
C THR A 201 6.38 -6.94 -3.95
N CYS A 202 6.19 -6.55 -2.69
CA CYS A 202 5.34 -5.45 -2.29
C CYS A 202 6.25 -4.40 -1.62
N CYS A 203 6.38 -3.23 -2.25
CA CYS A 203 7.26 -2.17 -1.78
C CYS A 203 6.64 -0.79 -1.99
N GLY A 204 6.45 -0.06 -0.93
CA GLY A 204 5.95 1.30 -0.92
C GLY A 204 6.52 2.08 0.26
N GLY A 205 5.70 2.93 0.86
CA GLY A 205 6.14 3.72 2.01
C GLY A 205 5.06 4.64 2.54
N ILE A 206 5.50 5.73 3.18
CA ILE A 206 4.65 6.65 3.94
C ILE A 206 4.81 8.05 3.39
N ILE A 207 3.71 8.68 3.04
CA ILE A 207 3.63 10.09 2.67
C ILE A 207 3.39 10.93 3.92
N GLY A 208 4.09 12.08 4.02
CA GLY A 208 3.95 13.00 5.14
C GLY A 208 5.00 12.83 6.24
N LEU A 209 6.09 12.12 5.99
CA LEU A 209 7.23 12.00 6.91
C LEU A 209 8.05 13.31 7.02
N GLY A 210 7.72 14.34 6.22
CA GLY A 210 8.41 15.62 6.14
C GLY A 210 9.31 15.75 4.90
N GLU A 211 9.14 14.86 3.95
CA GLU A 211 9.75 14.90 2.63
C GLU A 211 9.25 16.09 1.81
N SER A 212 10.09 16.63 0.93
CA SER A 212 9.67 17.65 -0.04
C SER A 212 8.88 17.03 -1.20
N ILE A 213 8.25 17.86 -2.01
CA ILE A 213 7.56 17.43 -3.25
C ILE A 213 8.54 16.75 -4.22
N GLU A 214 9.76 17.29 -4.35
CA GLU A 214 10.82 16.70 -5.19
C GLU A 214 11.25 15.32 -4.68
N GLN A 215 11.28 15.13 -3.35
CA GLN A 215 11.58 13.84 -2.73
C GLN A 215 10.40 12.87 -2.86
N ARG A 216 9.17 13.35 -2.81
CA ARG A 216 7.98 12.53 -3.08
C ARG A 216 7.94 12.06 -4.54
N ALA A 217 8.30 12.93 -5.49
CA ALA A 217 8.46 12.56 -6.89
C ALA A 217 9.63 11.58 -7.11
N GLU A 218 10.77 11.80 -6.44
CA GLU A 218 11.90 10.87 -6.44
C GLU A 218 11.50 9.48 -5.94
N PHE A 219 10.74 9.42 -4.86
CA PHE A 219 10.25 8.16 -4.30
C PHE A 219 9.36 7.40 -5.30
N ALA A 220 8.44 8.08 -5.97
CA ALA A 220 7.59 7.46 -6.98
C ALA A 220 8.40 6.90 -8.16
N VAL A 221 9.44 7.62 -8.61
CA VAL A 221 10.34 7.15 -9.69
C VAL A 221 11.17 5.96 -9.22
N GLN A 222 11.72 5.99 -8.01
CA GLN A 222 12.49 4.87 -7.45
C GLN A 222 11.65 3.59 -7.34
N LEU A 223 10.37 3.71 -6.98
CA LEU A 223 9.45 2.57 -7.01
C LEU A 223 9.19 2.10 -8.45
N ALA A 224 8.96 3.03 -9.39
CA ALA A 224 8.76 2.67 -10.80
C ALA A 224 9.97 1.94 -11.41
N GLU A 225 11.20 2.29 -10.99
CA GLU A 225 12.43 1.64 -11.45
C GLU A 225 12.57 0.19 -10.98
N ILE A 226 12.15 -0.13 -9.75
CA ILE A 226 12.20 -1.51 -9.23
C ILE A 226 11.00 -2.36 -9.65
N GLN A 227 9.96 -1.74 -10.19
CA GLN A 227 8.74 -2.38 -10.69
C GLN A 227 8.15 -3.41 -9.70
N PRO A 228 7.80 -3.02 -8.48
CA PRO A 228 7.19 -3.95 -7.54
C PRO A 228 5.82 -4.39 -8.07
N HIS A 229 5.40 -5.59 -7.71
CA HIS A 229 4.07 -6.09 -8.07
C HIS A 229 2.98 -5.25 -7.39
N GLU A 230 3.27 -4.77 -6.18
CA GLU A 230 2.36 -3.94 -5.42
C GLU A 230 3.09 -2.81 -4.67
N VAL A 231 2.43 -1.64 -4.61
CA VAL A 231 2.90 -0.47 -3.87
C VAL A 231 1.88 -0.10 -2.80
N PRO A 232 2.15 -0.38 -1.52
CA PRO A 232 1.34 0.15 -0.42
C PRO A 232 1.63 1.64 -0.23
N MET A 233 0.57 2.43 -0.29
CA MET A 233 0.59 3.85 0.01
C MET A 233 0.03 4.04 1.42
N ASN A 234 0.92 4.41 2.35
CA ASN A 234 0.53 4.81 3.68
C ASN A 234 0.60 6.33 3.81
N PHE A 235 -0.17 6.86 4.74
CA PHE A 235 -0.03 8.25 5.18
C PHE A 235 0.39 8.27 6.64
N LEU A 236 1.21 9.25 7.01
CA LEU A 236 1.72 9.33 8.37
C LEU A 236 0.56 9.42 9.36
N ASP A 237 0.57 8.50 10.31
CA ASP A 237 -0.24 8.51 11.50
C ASP A 237 0.68 8.79 12.69
N PRO A 238 0.74 10.04 13.19
CA PRO A 238 1.63 10.45 14.25
C PRO A 238 1.30 9.72 15.56
N ARG A 239 2.20 8.82 15.99
CA ARG A 239 1.96 7.98 17.17
C ARG A 239 2.65 8.53 18.41
N PRO A 240 1.94 8.59 19.54
CA PRO A 240 2.53 8.99 20.81
C PRO A 240 3.78 8.17 21.15
N GLY A 241 4.81 8.85 21.64
CA GLY A 241 6.07 8.24 22.04
C GLY A 241 7.06 8.00 20.91
N THR A 242 6.68 8.25 19.64
CA THR A 242 7.60 8.20 18.50
C THR A 242 8.22 9.57 18.21
N PRO A 243 9.40 9.64 17.57
CA PRO A 243 10.00 10.93 17.17
C PRO A 243 9.11 11.79 16.26
N PHE A 244 8.19 11.18 15.52
CA PHE A 244 7.27 11.88 14.61
C PHE A 244 5.87 12.11 15.20
N ALA A 245 5.70 11.96 16.52
CA ALA A 245 4.42 12.12 17.21
C ALA A 245 3.75 13.49 17.00
N ASP A 246 4.54 14.54 16.84
CA ASP A 246 4.04 15.94 16.70
C ASP A 246 4.00 16.42 15.24
N ARG A 247 4.21 15.53 14.27
CA ARG A 247 4.11 15.91 12.85
C ARG A 247 2.66 16.15 12.45
N PRO A 248 2.39 17.13 11.58
CA PRO A 248 1.04 17.35 11.07
C PRO A 248 0.57 16.19 10.20
N LEU A 249 -0.74 15.98 10.17
CA LEU A 249 -1.36 15.10 9.18
C LEU A 249 -1.20 15.67 7.77
N VAL A 250 -1.12 14.77 6.80
CA VAL A 250 -1.11 15.15 5.38
C VAL A 250 -2.48 15.75 5.01
N PRO A 251 -2.53 16.95 4.42
CA PRO A 251 -3.79 17.51 3.94
C PRO A 251 -4.42 16.63 2.85
N GLN A 252 -5.74 16.51 2.85
CA GLN A 252 -6.48 15.65 1.92
C GLN A 252 -6.12 15.90 0.45
N GLY A 253 -6.02 17.16 0.03
CA GLY A 253 -5.64 17.50 -1.34
C GLY A 253 -4.23 17.01 -1.72
N GLU A 254 -3.27 17.10 -0.78
CA GLU A 254 -1.92 16.56 -1.00
C GLU A 254 -1.91 15.03 -1.06
N ALA A 255 -2.68 14.37 -0.20
CA ALA A 255 -2.80 12.93 -0.19
C ALA A 255 -3.38 12.41 -1.52
N LEU A 256 -4.44 13.04 -2.01
CA LEU A 256 -5.06 12.68 -3.29
C LEU A 256 -4.13 12.94 -4.49
N ARG A 257 -3.37 14.06 -4.49
CA ARG A 257 -2.34 14.30 -5.52
C ARG A 257 -1.27 13.22 -5.51
N ALA A 258 -0.84 12.80 -4.31
CA ALA A 258 0.15 11.73 -4.18
C ALA A 258 -0.37 10.41 -4.76
N VAL A 259 -1.62 10.03 -4.46
CA VAL A 259 -2.25 8.81 -5.04
C VAL A 259 -2.24 8.88 -6.56
N ALA A 260 -2.73 10.00 -7.13
CA ALA A 260 -2.77 10.18 -8.57
C ALA A 260 -1.37 10.19 -9.19
N ALA A 261 -0.40 10.88 -8.57
CA ALA A 261 0.99 10.91 -9.04
C ALA A 261 1.62 9.50 -9.10
N PHE A 262 1.40 8.68 -8.06
CA PHE A 262 1.91 7.31 -8.02
C PHE A 262 1.24 6.43 -9.09
N ARG A 263 -0.07 6.60 -9.35
CA ARG A 263 -0.73 5.93 -10.47
C ARG A 263 -0.15 6.34 -11.81
N LEU A 264 0.13 7.62 -12.01
CA LEU A 264 0.70 8.14 -13.25
C LEU A 264 2.20 7.79 -13.41
N ALA A 265 2.91 7.54 -12.31
CA ALA A 265 4.28 6.99 -12.34
C ALA A 265 4.31 5.50 -12.68
N MET A 266 3.29 4.76 -12.28
CA MET A 266 3.21 3.30 -12.38
C MET A 266 1.82 2.87 -12.90
N PRO A 267 1.54 3.03 -14.21
CA PRO A 267 0.21 2.85 -14.76
C PRO A 267 -0.42 1.47 -14.55
N SER A 268 0.39 0.40 -14.49
CA SER A 268 -0.09 -0.99 -14.40
C SER A 268 0.17 -1.66 -13.04
N THR A 269 0.88 -0.99 -12.12
CA THR A 269 1.21 -1.54 -10.80
C THR A 269 -0.02 -1.55 -9.88
N GLN A 270 -0.15 -2.55 -9.02
CA GLN A 270 -1.17 -2.55 -7.99
C GLN A 270 -0.84 -1.48 -6.92
N LEU A 271 -1.70 -0.48 -6.78
CA LEU A 271 -1.58 0.54 -5.73
C LEU A 271 -2.56 0.23 -4.61
N ARG A 272 -2.03 0.00 -3.40
CA ARG A 272 -2.79 -0.42 -2.24
C ARG A 272 -2.86 0.66 -1.18
N PHE A 273 -4.05 0.89 -0.66
CA PHE A 273 -4.21 1.65 0.57
C PHE A 273 -3.96 0.80 1.79
N ALA A 274 -3.22 1.39 2.73
CA ALA A 274 -2.85 0.74 3.97
C ALA A 274 -3.03 1.71 5.16
N GLY A 275 -2.02 1.90 6.02
CA GLY A 275 -2.14 2.73 7.22
C GLY A 275 -2.33 4.22 6.96
N GLY A 276 -3.07 4.90 7.84
CA GLY A 276 -3.24 6.35 7.86
C GLY A 276 -4.21 6.93 6.81
N THR A 277 -4.80 6.10 5.97
CA THR A 277 -5.69 6.53 4.88
C THR A 277 -6.87 7.35 5.41
N GLU A 278 -7.54 6.92 6.47
CA GLU A 278 -8.67 7.64 7.07
C GLU A 278 -8.26 9.00 7.63
N LEU A 279 -7.07 9.08 8.22
CA LEU A 279 -6.55 10.34 8.79
C LEU A 279 -6.24 11.37 7.70
N ALA A 280 -5.70 10.92 6.57
CA ALA A 280 -5.33 11.79 5.45
C ALA A 280 -6.50 12.11 4.53
N LEU A 281 -7.37 11.14 4.25
CA LEU A 281 -8.44 11.25 3.27
C LEU A 281 -9.85 11.39 3.90
N GLY A 282 -9.98 11.24 5.23
CA GLY A 282 -11.26 11.29 5.96
C GLY A 282 -12.02 9.97 5.91
N ASP A 283 -13.24 9.97 6.44
CA ASP A 283 -14.08 8.77 6.61
C ASP A 283 -14.39 8.06 5.28
N ASP A 284 -14.45 8.81 4.18
CA ASP A 284 -14.68 8.30 2.83
C ASP A 284 -13.36 8.06 2.06
N GLY A 285 -12.23 8.05 2.77
CA GLY A 285 -10.89 8.04 2.17
C GLY A 285 -10.59 6.83 1.30
N THR A 286 -11.12 5.67 1.66
CA THR A 286 -11.01 4.46 0.85
C THR A 286 -11.64 4.65 -0.53
N GLU A 287 -12.89 5.14 -0.58
CA GLU A 287 -13.58 5.41 -1.85
C GLU A 287 -12.85 6.49 -2.67
N ALA A 288 -12.46 7.58 -1.98
CA ALA A 288 -11.73 8.68 -2.61
C ALA A 288 -10.45 8.21 -3.30
N GLY A 289 -9.71 7.39 -2.63
CA GLY A 289 -8.48 6.87 -3.15
C GLY A 289 -8.64 5.84 -4.27
N LEU A 290 -9.63 4.96 -4.18
CA LEU A 290 -9.99 4.05 -5.28
C LEU A 290 -10.42 4.83 -6.52
N MET A 291 -11.19 5.90 -6.34
CA MET A 291 -11.55 6.84 -7.41
C MET A 291 -10.35 7.68 -7.87
N GLY A 292 -9.33 7.84 -7.07
CA GLY A 292 -8.09 8.57 -7.40
C GLY A 292 -6.99 7.73 -8.03
N GLY A 293 -7.23 6.43 -8.28
CA GLY A 293 -6.27 5.58 -9.00
C GLY A 293 -5.75 4.36 -8.24
N ALA A 294 -6.07 4.16 -6.96
CA ALA A 294 -5.76 2.93 -6.25
C ALA A 294 -6.67 1.77 -6.68
N ASN A 295 -6.21 0.53 -6.50
CA ASN A 295 -6.94 -0.68 -6.89
C ASN A 295 -6.74 -1.86 -5.92
N ALA A 296 -6.24 -1.59 -4.73
CA ALA A 296 -6.15 -2.58 -3.67
C ALA A 296 -6.30 -1.95 -2.29
N ILE A 297 -6.75 -2.74 -1.32
CA ILE A 297 -6.94 -2.33 0.07
C ILE A 297 -6.41 -3.43 0.97
N ILE A 298 -5.79 -3.04 2.07
CA ILE A 298 -5.45 -3.95 3.15
C ILE A 298 -6.40 -3.74 4.32
N GLY A 299 -7.03 -4.81 4.76
CA GLY A 299 -7.88 -4.85 5.94
C GLY A 299 -7.41 -5.91 6.92
N GLY A 300 -7.73 -5.78 8.20
CA GLY A 300 -7.43 -6.80 9.20
C GLY A 300 -6.80 -6.28 10.48
N ASN A 301 -6.37 -7.22 11.30
CA ASN A 301 -5.98 -6.97 12.67
C ASN A 301 -4.47 -6.77 12.79
N TYR A 302 -4.02 -5.54 12.60
CA TYR A 302 -2.79 -5.13 13.26
C TYR A 302 -3.07 -5.05 14.76
N LEU A 303 -2.53 -5.96 15.56
CA LEU A 303 -2.71 -5.98 17.03
C LEU A 303 -2.33 -4.68 17.73
N THR A 304 -1.66 -3.79 17.05
CA THR A 304 -1.06 -2.58 17.64
C THR A 304 -1.57 -1.29 17.05
N THR A 305 -2.20 -1.37 15.91
CA THR A 305 -2.71 -0.22 15.21
C THR A 305 -4.05 -0.59 14.62
N PHE A 306 -5.13 0.00 15.14
CA PHE A 306 -6.32 0.29 14.38
C PHE A 306 -6.72 -0.78 13.38
N GLY A 307 -7.05 -1.96 13.90
CA GLY A 307 -7.77 -2.95 13.12
C GLY A 307 -9.01 -2.29 12.54
N ARG A 308 -8.92 -1.93 11.27
CA ARG A 308 -10.09 -1.53 10.52
C ARG A 308 -10.90 -2.79 10.29
N PRO A 309 -12.17 -2.82 10.67
CA PRO A 309 -13.01 -3.96 10.31
C PRO A 309 -13.00 -4.13 8.78
N MET A 310 -12.60 -5.30 8.28
CA MET A 310 -12.60 -5.58 6.83
C MET A 310 -13.99 -5.36 6.20
N GLU A 311 -15.06 -5.46 6.99
CA GLU A 311 -16.42 -5.17 6.56
C GLU A 311 -16.59 -3.75 6.02
N GLN A 312 -15.95 -2.75 6.65
CA GLN A 312 -16.02 -1.35 6.17
C GLN A 312 -15.28 -1.18 4.84
N ASP A 313 -14.14 -1.85 4.69
CA ASP A 313 -13.37 -1.82 3.45
C ASP A 313 -14.14 -2.54 2.34
N ARG A 314 -14.78 -3.67 2.64
CA ARG A 314 -15.63 -4.39 1.69
C ARG A 314 -16.80 -3.54 1.19
N ASP A 315 -17.48 -2.85 2.07
CA ASP A 315 -18.58 -1.97 1.71
C ASP A 315 -18.12 -0.82 0.79
N ALA A 316 -16.90 -0.28 1.01
CA ALA A 316 -16.32 0.75 0.16
C ALA A 316 -15.96 0.21 -1.22
N VAL A 317 -15.37 -0.99 -1.28
CA VAL A 317 -15.05 -1.69 -2.52
C VAL A 317 -16.31 -1.96 -3.34
N ASP A 318 -17.32 -2.53 -2.72
CA ASP A 318 -18.58 -2.87 -3.39
C ASP A 318 -19.24 -1.62 -3.99
N ARG A 319 -19.26 -0.49 -3.26
CA ARG A 319 -19.75 0.79 -3.80
C ARG A 319 -18.97 1.29 -5.01
N VAL A 320 -17.66 1.22 -4.96
CA VAL A 320 -16.81 1.66 -6.09
C VAL A 320 -16.97 0.75 -7.29
N MET A 321 -17.05 -0.56 -7.07
CA MET A 321 -17.31 -1.54 -8.13
C MET A 321 -18.73 -1.41 -8.70
N GLU A 322 -19.69 -0.95 -7.92
CA GLU A 322 -21.05 -0.63 -8.37
C GLU A 322 -21.17 0.69 -9.16
N GLY A 323 -20.07 1.34 -9.46
CA GLY A 323 -20.01 2.50 -10.35
C GLY A 323 -20.17 3.85 -9.68
N GLY A 324 -19.89 3.97 -8.38
CA GLY A 324 -19.96 5.27 -7.73
C GLY A 324 -19.38 5.34 -6.33
N ALA A 325 -19.08 6.56 -5.93
CA ALA A 325 -18.83 6.94 -4.55
C ALA A 325 -20.15 7.26 -3.84
N ARG A 326 -20.15 7.31 -2.50
CA ARG A 326 -21.32 7.70 -1.71
C ARG A 326 -21.91 9.00 -2.22
N PRO A 327 -23.25 9.14 -2.27
CA PRO A 327 -23.88 10.44 -2.47
C PRO A 327 -23.39 11.42 -1.39
N GLY A 328 -22.75 12.51 -1.81
CA GLY A 328 -22.16 13.51 -0.89
C GLY A 328 -20.68 13.37 -0.63
N LEU A 329 -19.98 12.37 -1.20
CA LEU A 329 -18.53 12.37 -1.24
C LEU A 329 -18.05 13.59 -2.02
N ASN A 330 -17.54 14.57 -1.29
CA ASN A 330 -17.32 15.92 -1.83
C ASN A 330 -15.95 16.05 -2.49
N LEU A 331 -15.63 15.13 -3.40
CA LEU A 331 -14.37 15.12 -4.12
C LEU A 331 -14.40 15.96 -5.40
N ASN A 332 -15.56 16.54 -5.78
CA ASN A 332 -15.78 17.19 -7.07
C ASN A 332 -15.26 16.36 -8.27
N ILE A 333 -15.03 15.06 -8.06
CA ILE A 333 -14.61 14.16 -9.12
C ILE A 333 -15.84 13.85 -9.96
N THR A 334 -15.72 14.08 -11.27
CA THR A 334 -16.72 13.55 -12.19
C THR A 334 -16.43 12.07 -12.38
N PRO A 335 -17.32 11.15 -11.96
CA PRO A 335 -17.11 9.72 -12.21
C PRO A 335 -16.87 9.51 -13.71
N VAL A 336 -15.83 8.76 -14.05
CA VAL A 336 -15.43 8.50 -15.45
C VAL A 336 -16.62 8.00 -16.29
N GLY A 337 -17.51 7.23 -15.69
CA GLY A 337 -18.71 6.73 -16.35
C GLY A 337 -19.75 7.79 -16.74
N GLN A 338 -19.68 9.00 -16.20
CA GLN A 338 -20.59 10.09 -16.61
C GLN A 338 -20.08 10.88 -17.82
N LYS A 339 -18.76 10.95 -18.04
CA LYS A 339 -18.18 11.59 -19.24
C LYS A 339 -17.94 10.63 -20.38
N VAL A 340 -17.62 9.39 -20.05
CA VAL A 340 -17.39 8.33 -21.03
C VAL A 340 -18.57 7.38 -20.89
N ASN A 341 -19.64 7.65 -21.61
CA ASN A 341 -20.87 6.83 -21.65
C ASN A 341 -20.65 5.35 -22.01
N SER A 342 -19.38 4.90 -21.98
CA SER A 342 -18.97 3.56 -22.39
C SER A 342 -18.19 2.80 -21.31
N GLY A 343 -17.70 3.48 -20.25
CA GLY A 343 -16.80 2.82 -19.32
C GLY A 343 -17.54 2.11 -18.18
N HIS A 344 -18.20 2.86 -17.33
CA HIS A 344 -18.80 2.33 -16.10
C HIS A 344 -20.06 1.52 -16.33
N GLY A 345 -20.92 1.92 -17.25
CA GLY A 345 -22.15 1.17 -17.55
C GLY A 345 -21.86 -0.21 -18.10
N VAL A 346 -20.90 -0.32 -19.02
CA VAL A 346 -20.53 -1.59 -19.64
C VAL A 346 -19.80 -2.51 -18.67
N LEU A 347 -18.92 -1.97 -17.83
CA LEU A 347 -18.16 -2.76 -16.85
C LEU A 347 -19.04 -3.21 -15.67
N TYR A 348 -19.94 -2.36 -15.22
CA TYR A 348 -20.93 -2.69 -14.20
C TYR A 348 -21.90 -3.78 -14.68
N ASP A 349 -22.38 -3.68 -15.91
CA ASP A 349 -23.25 -4.70 -16.51
C ASP A 349 -22.48 -6.03 -16.74
N THR A 350 -21.18 -5.97 -17.02
CA THR A 350 -20.34 -7.16 -17.16
C THR A 350 -20.10 -7.85 -15.81
N ILE A 351 -19.87 -7.08 -14.74
CA ILE A 351 -19.69 -7.62 -13.39
C ILE A 351 -20.99 -8.22 -12.84
N LYS A 352 -22.14 -7.62 -13.13
CA LYS A 352 -23.44 -8.21 -12.73
C LYS A 352 -23.83 -9.47 -13.52
N SER A 353 -23.21 -9.69 -14.69
CA SER A 353 -23.49 -10.87 -15.53
C SER A 353 -22.54 -12.04 -15.25
N LEU A 354 -21.52 -11.85 -14.41
CA LEU A 354 -20.64 -12.88 -13.86
C LEU A 354 -21.09 -13.27 -12.46
#